data_18c82846e8ae1d1eab256ed73fa8108d
#
_entry.id   18c82846e8ae1d1eab256ed73fa8108d
#
_cell.length_a   1.000
_cell.length_b   1.000
_cell.length_c   1.000
_cell.angle_alpha   90.00
_cell.angle_beta   90.00
_cell.angle_gamma   90.00
#
_symmetry.space_group_name_H-M   'P 1'
#
loop_
_entity.id
_entity.type
_entity.pdbx_description
1 polymer ?
#
loop_
_entity_poly.entity_id
_entity_poly.type
_entity_poly.pdbx_seq_one_letter_code
_entity_poly.pdbx_strand_id
1 'polypeptide(L)'
;MRSVSDDVRGRAQSLYNGGFLLGSIAGPAFGGILSAISLRAPFFVYSSTLAIAGTIALVFLSEKRLGKKVDAPTSEIGQTTLSQAFRLRPYQIALMLAFINNWILFGLRSSILPLSVTEKLNSTAAIAGLGLTIGALVQGAFMLKAGKYSDQKGRKAALLFGSAFVLFGILMLAFTTNVWLYVISMALFGLGGAYVGTAPGSVVGDIIRGRGGQVIAAWQMAGDAGMIFGPVIVGLLTDLFSYQVAFLVSAGIWVIAIILSAILPETRASQLKDELIPDKNKQEL
;
A
#
# COMPACT_ATOMS: atom_id res chain seq x y z
N MET A 1 -11.67 -8.00 -14.21
CA MET A 1 -10.54 -8.69 -14.86
C MET A 1 -10.87 -10.05 -15.50
N ARG A 2 -12.00 -10.67 -15.18
CA ARG A 2 -12.43 -11.95 -15.81
C ARG A 2 -12.92 -11.81 -17.26
N SER A 3 -13.16 -10.61 -17.73
CA SER A 3 -13.75 -10.28 -19.04
C SER A 3 -12.72 -9.76 -20.06
N VAL A 4 -11.43 -9.83 -19.76
CA VAL A 4 -10.35 -9.28 -20.60
C VAL A 4 -9.43 -10.44 -21.01
N SER A 5 -9.11 -10.54 -22.31
CA SER A 5 -8.15 -11.54 -22.84
C SER A 5 -6.76 -11.33 -22.23
N ASP A 6 -5.95 -12.40 -22.15
CA ASP A 6 -4.67 -12.39 -21.42
C ASP A 6 -3.67 -11.36 -21.97
N ASP A 7 -3.69 -11.10 -23.26
CA ASP A 7 -2.84 -10.12 -23.98
C ASP A 7 -3.14 -8.65 -23.62
N VAL A 8 -4.39 -8.32 -23.21
CA VAL A 8 -4.75 -6.94 -22.77
C VAL A 8 -4.89 -6.80 -21.25
N ARG A 9 -4.77 -7.91 -20.49
CA ARG A 9 -4.88 -7.90 -19.02
C ARG A 9 -3.85 -6.99 -18.33
N GLY A 10 -2.60 -7.01 -18.82
CA GLY A 10 -1.54 -6.15 -18.33
C GLY A 10 -1.86 -4.65 -18.54
N ARG A 11 -2.43 -4.31 -19.70
CA ARG A 11 -2.84 -2.96 -20.03
C ARG A 11 -4.00 -2.46 -19.17
N ALA A 12 -5.00 -3.32 -18.94
CA ALA A 12 -6.12 -3.03 -18.06
C ALA A 12 -5.67 -2.82 -16.61
N GLN A 13 -4.74 -3.65 -16.12
CA GLN A 13 -4.14 -3.50 -14.79
C GLN A 13 -3.34 -2.19 -14.67
N SER A 14 -2.57 -1.82 -15.69
CA SER A 14 -1.80 -0.57 -15.71
C SER A 14 -2.71 0.66 -15.69
N LEU A 15 -3.81 0.63 -16.42
CA LEU A 15 -4.82 1.71 -16.42
C LEU A 15 -5.50 1.83 -15.05
N TYR A 16 -5.87 0.71 -14.43
CA TYR A 16 -6.44 0.69 -13.08
C TYR A 16 -5.47 1.29 -12.05
N ASN A 17 -4.23 0.83 -12.05
CA ASN A 17 -3.19 1.33 -11.14
C ASN A 17 -2.86 2.81 -11.41
N GLY A 18 -2.85 3.22 -12.67
CA GLY A 18 -2.66 4.61 -13.06
C GLY A 18 -3.77 5.53 -12.54
N GLY A 19 -5.02 5.10 -12.66
CA GLY A 19 -6.17 5.83 -12.10
C GLY A 19 -6.09 5.96 -10.57
N PHE A 20 -5.73 4.88 -9.88
CA PHE A 20 -5.52 4.91 -8.43
C PHE A 20 -4.39 5.86 -8.03
N LEU A 21 -3.27 5.84 -8.76
CA LEU A 21 -2.13 6.73 -8.53
C LEU A 21 -2.52 8.21 -8.74
N LEU A 22 -3.21 8.51 -9.84
CA LEU A 22 -3.70 9.87 -10.10
C LEU A 22 -4.63 10.35 -8.98
N GLY A 23 -5.55 9.51 -8.53
CA GLY A 23 -6.43 9.82 -7.40
C GLY A 23 -5.68 10.07 -6.09
N SER A 24 -4.64 9.31 -5.81
CA SER A 24 -3.84 9.47 -4.58
C SER A 24 -3.00 10.75 -4.57
N ILE A 25 -2.60 11.24 -5.74
CA ILE A 25 -1.87 12.51 -5.89
C ILE A 25 -2.85 13.69 -5.87
N ALA A 26 -3.91 13.61 -6.68
CA ALA A 26 -4.88 14.68 -6.84
C ALA A 26 -5.77 14.87 -5.60
N GLY A 27 -6.11 13.78 -4.89
CA GLY A 27 -7.02 13.82 -3.74
C GLY A 27 -6.62 14.82 -2.66
N PRO A 28 -5.41 14.74 -2.07
CA PRO A 28 -4.97 15.68 -1.06
C PRO A 28 -4.89 17.13 -1.56
N ALA A 29 -4.46 17.33 -2.81
CA ALA A 29 -4.38 18.68 -3.41
C ALA A 29 -5.77 19.29 -3.57
N PHE A 30 -6.71 18.59 -4.20
CA PHE A 30 -8.09 19.05 -4.35
C PHE A 30 -8.80 19.17 -3.00
N GLY A 31 -8.60 18.23 -2.09
CA GLY A 31 -9.15 18.27 -0.73
C GLY A 31 -8.69 19.51 0.02
N GLY A 32 -7.40 19.86 -0.06
CA GLY A 32 -6.83 21.06 0.54
C GLY A 32 -7.42 22.36 -0.03
N ILE A 33 -7.54 22.47 -1.36
CA ILE A 33 -8.13 23.63 -2.04
C ILE A 33 -9.63 23.77 -1.68
N LEU A 34 -10.39 22.69 -1.74
CA LEU A 34 -11.80 22.70 -1.45
C LEU A 34 -12.11 23.02 0.03
N SER A 35 -11.29 22.53 0.95
CA SER A 35 -11.44 22.82 2.38
C SER A 35 -11.13 24.28 2.72
N ALA A 36 -10.32 24.97 1.92
CA ALA A 36 -10.09 26.40 2.03
C ALA A 36 -11.34 27.24 1.68
N ILE A 37 -12.22 26.71 0.81
CA ILE A 37 -13.50 27.35 0.47
C ILE A 37 -14.55 27.04 1.56
N SER A 38 -14.70 25.79 1.94
CA SER A 38 -15.61 25.31 2.98
C SER A 38 -15.22 23.90 3.42
N LEU A 39 -15.27 23.63 4.74
CA LEU A 39 -15.07 22.29 5.29
C LEU A 39 -16.05 21.24 4.75
N ARG A 40 -17.18 21.67 4.20
CA ARG A 40 -18.19 20.79 3.59
C ARG A 40 -17.96 20.55 2.10
N ALA A 41 -17.23 21.43 1.40
CA ALA A 41 -17.03 21.34 -0.05
C ALA A 41 -16.41 20.01 -0.50
N PRO A 42 -15.37 19.46 0.14
CA PRO A 42 -14.80 18.17 -0.22
C PRO A 42 -15.82 17.02 -0.22
N PHE A 43 -16.74 17.02 0.76
CA PHE A 43 -17.77 15.97 0.88
C PHE A 43 -18.81 16.02 -0.24
N PHE A 44 -19.21 17.21 -0.67
CA PHE A 44 -20.13 17.36 -1.81
C PHE A 44 -19.48 16.97 -3.13
N VAL A 45 -18.23 17.35 -3.35
CA VAL A 45 -17.48 16.94 -4.55
C VAL A 45 -17.27 15.44 -4.55
N TYR A 46 -16.89 14.85 -3.42
CA TYR A 46 -16.70 13.40 -3.29
C TYR A 46 -18.00 12.63 -3.55
N SER A 47 -19.11 13.05 -2.94
CA SER A 47 -20.41 12.38 -3.16
C SER A 47 -20.89 12.49 -4.61
N SER A 48 -20.67 13.64 -5.27
CA SER A 48 -21.01 13.83 -6.68
C SER A 48 -20.18 12.93 -7.59
N THR A 49 -18.86 12.85 -7.36
CA THR A 49 -17.99 11.96 -8.15
C THR A 49 -18.33 10.49 -7.93
N LEU A 50 -18.73 10.11 -6.71
CA LEU A 50 -19.16 8.75 -6.39
C LEU A 50 -20.50 8.41 -7.09
N ALA A 51 -21.45 9.37 -7.12
CA ALA A 51 -22.71 9.21 -7.84
C ALA A 51 -22.48 9.04 -9.35
N ILE A 52 -21.58 9.83 -9.94
CA ILE A 52 -21.19 9.70 -11.35
C ILE A 52 -20.58 8.33 -11.61
N ALA A 53 -19.62 7.90 -10.79
CA ALA A 53 -18.99 6.60 -10.92
C ALA A 53 -19.99 5.45 -10.79
N GLY A 54 -20.92 5.53 -9.84
CA GLY A 54 -22.02 4.58 -9.66
C GLY A 54 -22.94 4.53 -10.88
N THR A 55 -23.30 5.67 -11.43
CA THR A 55 -24.14 5.75 -12.65
C THR A 55 -23.44 5.13 -13.84
N ILE A 56 -22.14 5.43 -14.05
CA ILE A 56 -21.33 4.81 -15.09
C ILE A 56 -21.29 3.29 -14.90
N ALA A 57 -21.09 2.82 -13.67
CA ALA A 57 -21.09 1.39 -13.37
C ALA A 57 -22.43 0.73 -13.69
N LEU A 58 -23.56 1.33 -13.30
CA LEU A 58 -24.89 0.81 -13.61
C LEU A 58 -25.19 0.75 -15.11
N VAL A 59 -24.76 1.76 -15.86
CA VAL A 59 -25.01 1.84 -17.31
C VAL A 59 -24.12 0.88 -18.11
N PHE A 60 -22.82 0.79 -17.75
CA PHE A 60 -21.84 0.07 -18.54
C PHE A 60 -21.53 -1.35 -18.04
N LEU A 61 -21.72 -1.64 -16.73
CA LEU A 61 -21.48 -2.96 -16.12
C LEU A 61 -22.77 -3.82 -16.02
N SER A 62 -23.67 -3.75 -16.99
CA SER A 62 -24.83 -4.62 -17.06
C SER A 62 -24.39 -6.08 -17.26
N GLU A 63 -24.99 -7.03 -16.53
CA GLU A 63 -24.72 -8.49 -16.65
C GLU A 63 -24.82 -9.01 -18.08
N LYS A 64 -25.69 -8.43 -18.90
CA LYS A 64 -25.84 -8.77 -20.33
C LYS A 64 -24.60 -8.42 -21.17
N ARG A 65 -23.83 -7.41 -20.76
CA ARG A 65 -22.59 -6.97 -21.46
C ARG A 65 -21.33 -7.65 -20.92
N LEU A 66 -21.36 -8.15 -19.68
CA LEU A 66 -20.22 -8.85 -19.06
C LEU A 66 -20.02 -10.26 -19.61
N GLY A 67 -20.86 -10.71 -20.55
CA GLY A 67 -20.74 -11.98 -21.24
C GLY A 67 -20.95 -13.20 -20.33
N LYS A 68 -21.48 -14.29 -20.86
CA LYS A 68 -21.49 -15.61 -20.21
C LYS A 68 -20.13 -15.88 -19.57
N LYS A 69 -20.15 -16.43 -18.33
CA LYS A 69 -18.97 -17.03 -17.71
C LYS A 69 -18.18 -17.75 -18.80
N VAL A 70 -17.05 -17.19 -19.18
CA VAL A 70 -16.05 -17.95 -19.93
C VAL A 70 -15.61 -18.99 -18.91
N ASP A 71 -16.06 -20.22 -19.11
CA ASP A 71 -15.48 -21.39 -18.47
C ASP A 71 -14.04 -21.46 -19.00
N ALA A 72 -13.17 -20.66 -18.38
CA ALA A 72 -11.75 -20.77 -18.64
C ALA A 72 -11.38 -22.21 -18.28
N PRO A 73 -10.68 -22.93 -19.17
CA PRO A 73 -10.27 -24.29 -18.92
C PRO A 73 -9.66 -24.32 -17.52
N THR A 74 -10.16 -25.22 -16.70
CA THR A 74 -9.61 -25.52 -15.38
C THR A 74 -8.24 -26.12 -15.69
N SER A 75 -7.23 -25.27 -15.82
CA SER A 75 -5.85 -25.74 -15.87
C SER A 75 -5.65 -26.54 -14.58
N GLU A 76 -5.24 -27.79 -14.70
CA GLU A 76 -4.94 -28.73 -13.62
C GLU A 76 -3.78 -28.27 -12.71
N ILE A 77 -3.34 -27.02 -12.85
CA ILE A 77 -2.36 -26.39 -11.97
C ILE A 77 -3.04 -26.23 -10.60
N GLY A 78 -2.63 -27.04 -9.65
CA GLY A 78 -3.14 -27.04 -8.28
C GLY A 78 -3.24 -25.61 -7.74
N GLN A 79 -4.45 -25.21 -7.33
CA GLN A 79 -4.68 -23.88 -6.76
C GLN A 79 -4.04 -23.80 -5.37
N THR A 80 -3.30 -22.74 -5.11
CA THR A 80 -2.78 -22.49 -3.75
C THR A 80 -3.95 -22.25 -2.80
N THR A 81 -4.15 -23.16 -1.84
CA THR A 81 -5.17 -23.02 -0.80
C THR A 81 -4.69 -22.05 0.27
N LEU A 82 -5.64 -21.43 0.98
CA LEU A 82 -5.32 -20.53 2.09
C LEU A 82 -4.49 -21.21 3.18
N SER A 83 -4.83 -22.48 3.51
CA SER A 83 -4.08 -23.27 4.49
C SER A 83 -2.63 -23.53 4.07
N GLN A 84 -2.39 -23.79 2.79
CA GLN A 84 -1.03 -23.94 2.24
C GLN A 84 -0.27 -22.62 2.32
N ALA A 85 -0.90 -21.49 1.95
CA ALA A 85 -0.28 -20.18 2.01
C ALA A 85 0.13 -19.80 3.45
N PHE A 86 -0.72 -20.04 4.44
CA PHE A 86 -0.41 -19.76 5.86
C PHE A 86 0.78 -20.56 6.41
N ARG A 87 1.14 -21.68 5.82
CA ARG A 87 2.34 -22.45 6.20
C ARG A 87 3.63 -21.86 5.64
N LEU A 88 3.54 -20.96 4.67
CA LEU A 88 4.70 -20.34 4.05
C LEU A 88 5.15 -19.12 4.83
N ARG A 89 6.37 -19.12 5.35
CA ARG A 89 6.97 -17.96 6.04
C ARG A 89 6.89 -16.65 5.25
N PRO A 90 7.19 -16.60 3.94
CA PRO A 90 7.06 -15.37 3.17
C PRO A 90 5.65 -14.79 3.18
N TYR A 91 4.62 -15.64 3.19
CA TYR A 91 3.23 -15.20 3.24
C TYR A 91 2.87 -14.61 4.60
N GLN A 92 3.29 -15.25 5.70
CA GLN A 92 3.09 -14.73 7.06
C GLN A 92 3.75 -13.35 7.22
N ILE A 93 4.97 -13.20 6.71
CA ILE A 93 5.68 -11.91 6.69
C ILE A 93 4.91 -10.89 5.85
N ALA A 94 4.42 -11.26 4.68
CA ALA A 94 3.64 -10.35 3.83
C ALA A 94 2.33 -9.88 4.49
N LEU A 95 1.66 -10.72 5.28
CA LEU A 95 0.49 -10.35 6.09
C LEU A 95 0.85 -9.29 7.15
N MET A 96 1.93 -9.53 7.91
CA MET A 96 2.41 -8.59 8.93
C MET A 96 2.86 -7.27 8.32
N LEU A 97 3.56 -7.32 7.18
CA LEU A 97 3.96 -6.11 6.46
C LEU A 97 2.76 -5.33 5.94
N ALA A 98 1.71 -6.00 5.45
CA ALA A 98 0.46 -5.34 5.04
C ALA A 98 -0.21 -4.63 6.23
N PHE A 99 -0.32 -5.31 7.37
CA PHE A 99 -0.85 -4.72 8.60
C PHE A 99 -0.06 -3.48 9.03
N ILE A 100 1.25 -3.60 9.19
CA ILE A 100 2.12 -2.51 9.66
C ILE A 100 2.12 -1.34 8.66
N ASN A 101 2.18 -1.63 7.36
CA ASN A 101 2.16 -0.59 6.33
C ASN A 101 0.86 0.23 6.39
N ASN A 102 -0.29 -0.43 6.51
CA ASN A 102 -1.58 0.27 6.62
C ASN A 102 -1.76 0.96 7.97
N TRP A 103 -1.22 0.42 9.05
CA TRP A 103 -1.12 1.12 10.34
C TRP A 103 -0.43 2.47 10.18
N ILE A 104 0.74 2.51 9.54
CA ILE A 104 1.48 3.74 9.32
C ILE A 104 0.75 4.67 8.35
N LEU A 105 0.21 4.13 7.25
CA LEU A 105 -0.45 4.93 6.23
C LEU A 105 -1.72 5.60 6.74
N PHE A 106 -2.58 4.86 7.42
CA PHE A 106 -3.88 5.34 7.88
C PHE A 106 -3.85 5.84 9.33
N GLY A 107 -3.16 5.15 10.23
CA GLY A 107 -3.04 5.55 11.62
C GLY A 107 -2.19 6.80 11.80
N LEU A 108 -1.00 6.81 11.22
CA LEU A 108 -0.08 7.91 11.41
C LEU A 108 -0.29 9.02 10.37
N ARG A 109 -0.07 8.69 9.08
CA ARG A 109 0.01 9.67 8.00
C ARG A 109 -1.33 10.35 7.70
N SER A 110 -2.43 9.60 7.64
CA SER A 110 -3.73 10.16 7.24
C SER A 110 -4.57 10.67 8.41
N SER A 111 -4.35 10.17 9.63
CA SER A 111 -5.12 10.55 10.82
C SER A 111 -4.39 11.61 11.65
N ILE A 112 -3.31 11.24 12.31
CA ILE A 112 -2.68 12.06 13.35
C ILE A 112 -1.76 13.13 12.79
N LEU A 113 -1.12 12.88 11.66
CA LEU A 113 -0.17 13.83 11.08
C LEU A 113 -0.80 15.20 10.73
N PRO A 114 -1.97 15.26 10.04
CA PRO A 114 -2.61 16.56 9.78
C PRO A 114 -2.95 17.33 11.05
N LEU A 115 -3.40 16.64 12.11
CA LEU A 115 -3.68 17.23 13.42
C LEU A 115 -2.39 17.76 14.07
N SER A 116 -1.29 17.00 14.00
CA SER A 116 -0.01 17.45 14.55
C SER A 116 0.51 18.72 13.86
N VAL A 117 0.23 18.93 12.58
CA VAL A 117 0.62 20.15 11.85
C VAL A 117 -0.20 21.35 12.33
N THR A 118 -1.50 21.17 12.55
CA THR A 118 -2.37 22.27 13.01
C THR A 118 -2.17 22.58 14.49
N GLU A 119 -2.02 21.58 15.34
CA GLU A 119 -1.97 21.78 16.80
C GLU A 119 -0.55 21.97 17.33
N LYS A 120 0.41 21.12 16.91
CA LYS A 120 1.79 21.21 17.42
C LYS A 120 2.61 22.27 16.70
N LEU A 121 2.47 22.40 15.36
CA LEU A 121 3.19 23.40 14.58
C LEU A 121 2.44 24.72 14.44
N ASN A 122 1.25 24.84 15.03
CA ASN A 122 0.37 26.05 14.92
C ASN A 122 0.23 26.51 13.47
N SER A 123 0.11 25.55 12.54
CA SER A 123 0.04 25.80 11.10
C SER A 123 -1.37 25.56 10.56
N THR A 124 -1.57 25.68 9.27
CA THR A 124 -2.89 25.57 8.63
C THR A 124 -3.12 24.18 8.06
N ALA A 125 -4.40 23.78 7.91
CA ALA A 125 -4.78 22.56 7.21
C ALA A 125 -4.26 22.52 5.75
N ALA A 126 -4.09 23.70 5.13
CA ALA A 126 -3.51 23.81 3.80
C ALA A 126 -2.04 23.35 3.77
N ILE A 127 -1.25 23.68 4.79
CA ILE A 127 0.13 23.21 4.94
C ILE A 127 0.18 21.69 5.19
N ALA A 128 -0.75 21.16 5.99
CA ALA A 128 -0.88 19.72 6.16
C ALA A 128 -1.17 19.01 4.83
N GLY A 129 -2.12 19.53 4.05
CA GLY A 129 -2.45 19.03 2.72
C GLY A 129 -1.28 19.14 1.72
N LEU A 130 -0.51 20.25 1.78
CA LEU A 130 0.65 20.45 0.92
C LEU A 130 1.73 19.40 1.19
N GLY A 131 2.04 19.09 2.44
CA GLY A 131 3.00 18.04 2.78
C GLY A 131 2.54 16.66 2.29
N LEU A 132 1.26 16.31 2.48
CA LEU A 132 0.69 15.06 1.94
C LEU A 132 0.79 15.00 0.41
N THR A 133 0.53 16.12 -0.27
CA THR A 133 0.66 16.23 -1.73
C THR A 133 2.11 16.03 -2.18
N ILE A 134 3.08 16.67 -1.52
CA ILE A 134 4.51 16.49 -1.82
C ILE A 134 4.91 15.03 -1.62
N GLY A 135 4.49 14.40 -0.53
CA GLY A 135 4.72 12.98 -0.30
C GLY A 135 4.15 12.10 -1.41
N ALA A 136 2.93 12.37 -1.86
CA ALA A 136 2.28 11.63 -2.96
C ALA A 136 2.99 11.87 -4.31
N LEU A 137 3.41 13.09 -4.60
CA LEU A 137 4.17 13.42 -5.82
C LEU A 137 5.53 12.70 -5.85
N VAL A 138 6.28 12.73 -4.75
CA VAL A 138 7.55 12.01 -4.65
C VAL A 138 7.32 10.50 -4.79
N GLN A 139 6.32 9.95 -4.12
CA GLN A 139 5.95 8.54 -4.24
C GLN A 139 5.65 8.17 -5.69
N GLY A 140 4.83 8.95 -6.39
CA GLY A 140 4.49 8.73 -7.80
C GLY A 140 5.70 8.81 -8.72
N ALA A 141 6.56 9.82 -8.54
CA ALA A 141 7.76 10.02 -9.35
C ALA A 141 8.76 8.85 -9.24
N PHE A 142 8.85 8.23 -8.06
CA PHE A 142 9.77 7.12 -7.81
C PHE A 142 9.16 5.73 -7.97
N MET A 143 7.83 5.60 -8.09
CA MET A 143 7.13 4.31 -8.13
C MET A 143 7.61 3.39 -9.25
N LEU A 144 7.82 3.91 -10.47
CA LEU A 144 8.34 3.11 -11.58
C LEU A 144 9.80 2.68 -11.37
N LYS A 145 10.62 3.56 -10.79
CA LYS A 145 12.01 3.24 -10.44
C LYS A 145 12.06 2.20 -9.33
N ALA A 146 11.19 2.31 -8.34
CA ALA A 146 11.06 1.37 -7.24
C ALA A 146 10.62 -0.02 -7.72
N GLY A 147 9.66 -0.08 -8.65
CA GLY A 147 9.27 -1.33 -9.29
C GLY A 147 10.43 -2.00 -10.01
N LYS A 148 11.14 -1.27 -10.89
CA LYS A 148 12.33 -1.78 -11.57
C LYS A 148 13.43 -2.23 -10.60
N TYR A 149 13.68 -1.45 -9.55
CA TYR A 149 14.65 -1.81 -8.52
C TYR A 149 14.28 -3.12 -7.82
N SER A 150 13.00 -3.26 -7.44
CA SER A 150 12.46 -4.48 -6.83
C SER A 150 12.61 -5.70 -7.76
N ASP A 151 12.38 -5.52 -9.07
CA ASP A 151 12.53 -6.60 -10.06
C ASP A 151 13.99 -6.97 -10.34
N GLN A 152 14.92 -6.01 -10.28
CA GLN A 152 16.34 -6.21 -10.57
C GLN A 152 17.16 -6.65 -9.36
N LYS A 153 16.97 -5.99 -8.21
CA LYS A 153 17.76 -6.20 -6.98
C LYS A 153 17.08 -7.14 -5.98
N GLY A 154 15.81 -7.46 -6.20
CA GLY A 154 15.02 -8.33 -5.34
C GLY A 154 14.02 -7.59 -4.44
N ARG A 155 13.01 -8.33 -4.01
CA ARG A 155 11.92 -7.81 -3.17
C ARG A 155 12.44 -7.33 -1.80
N LYS A 156 13.32 -8.12 -1.20
CA LYS A 156 13.96 -7.82 0.08
C LYS A 156 14.74 -6.50 0.06
N ALA A 157 15.57 -6.30 -0.98
CA ALA A 157 16.38 -5.10 -1.11
C ALA A 157 15.51 -3.84 -1.23
N ALA A 158 14.44 -3.90 -2.02
CA ALA A 158 13.49 -2.81 -2.16
C ALA A 158 12.77 -2.47 -0.84
N LEU A 159 12.32 -3.49 -0.10
CA LEU A 159 11.68 -3.32 1.21
C LEU A 159 12.62 -2.65 2.21
N LEU A 160 13.85 -3.13 2.34
CA LEU A 160 14.83 -2.58 3.29
C LEU A 160 15.18 -1.13 2.95
N PHE A 161 15.45 -0.86 1.67
CA PHE A 161 15.77 0.49 1.20
C PHE A 161 14.61 1.46 1.47
N GLY A 162 13.40 1.11 1.06
CA GLY A 162 12.23 1.94 1.27
C GLY A 162 11.89 2.12 2.74
N SER A 163 12.00 1.06 3.54
CA SER A 163 11.70 1.10 4.98
C SER A 163 12.64 2.01 5.75
N ALA A 164 13.90 2.12 5.35
CA ALA A 164 14.85 3.05 5.98
C ALA A 164 14.39 4.50 5.80
N PHE A 165 13.94 4.90 4.60
CA PHE A 165 13.42 6.25 4.35
C PHE A 165 12.12 6.53 5.11
N VAL A 166 11.20 5.56 5.20
CA VAL A 166 9.98 5.70 5.98
C VAL A 166 10.31 5.89 7.47
N LEU A 167 11.22 5.06 8.02
CA LEU A 167 11.65 5.19 9.41
C LEU A 167 12.24 6.58 9.68
N PHE A 168 13.14 7.04 8.81
CA PHE A 168 13.75 8.38 8.93
C PHE A 168 12.67 9.47 8.89
N GLY A 169 11.69 9.34 7.99
CA GLY A 169 10.55 10.26 7.91
C GLY A 169 9.73 10.29 9.20
N ILE A 170 9.41 9.11 9.79
CA ILE A 170 8.67 9.04 11.06
C ILE A 170 9.46 9.66 12.20
N LEU A 171 10.76 9.36 12.31
CA LEU A 171 11.61 9.93 13.36
C LEU A 171 11.74 11.45 13.22
N MET A 172 11.91 11.97 12.00
CA MET A 172 11.89 13.41 11.77
C MET A 172 10.55 14.03 12.20
N LEU A 173 9.41 13.38 11.93
CA LEU A 173 8.10 13.86 12.38
C LEU A 173 7.98 13.90 13.90
N ALA A 174 8.51 12.91 14.61
CA ALA A 174 8.50 12.88 16.08
C ALA A 174 9.18 14.13 16.69
N PHE A 175 10.26 14.60 16.06
CA PHE A 175 11.06 15.74 16.52
C PHE A 175 10.84 17.01 15.71
N THR A 176 9.82 17.04 14.83
CA THR A 176 9.52 18.20 13.99
C THR A 176 9.10 19.40 14.84
N THR A 177 9.76 20.53 14.59
CA THR A 177 9.52 21.83 15.25
C THR A 177 9.07 22.91 14.28
N ASN A 178 9.18 22.68 12.98
CA ASN A 178 8.84 23.64 11.94
C ASN A 178 8.30 23.01 10.68
N VAL A 179 7.66 23.80 9.84
CA VAL A 179 6.99 23.38 8.59
C VAL A 179 7.98 22.77 7.58
N TRP A 180 9.22 23.28 7.51
CA TRP A 180 10.20 22.75 6.54
C TRP A 180 10.62 21.33 6.85
N LEU A 181 10.87 21.03 8.13
CA LEU A 181 11.15 19.66 8.56
C LEU A 181 9.96 18.72 8.28
N TYR A 182 8.74 19.22 8.47
CA TYR A 182 7.53 18.47 8.09
C TYR A 182 7.50 18.13 6.59
N VAL A 183 7.74 19.13 5.73
CA VAL A 183 7.73 18.92 4.27
C VAL A 183 8.82 17.93 3.82
N ILE A 184 10.03 18.06 4.38
CA ILE A 184 11.14 17.13 4.11
C ILE A 184 10.78 15.71 4.57
N SER A 185 10.20 15.57 5.76
CA SER A 185 9.72 14.28 6.27
C SER A 185 8.71 13.64 5.34
N MET A 186 7.78 14.42 4.78
CA MET A 186 6.79 13.95 3.81
C MET A 186 7.42 13.49 2.50
N ALA A 187 8.44 14.21 2.02
CA ALA A 187 9.18 13.79 0.83
C ALA A 187 9.91 12.45 1.06
N LEU A 188 10.58 12.28 2.21
CA LEU A 188 11.22 11.03 2.61
C LEU A 188 10.21 9.89 2.75
N PHE A 189 9.07 10.17 3.36
CA PHE A 189 7.97 9.23 3.50
C PHE A 189 7.43 8.78 2.15
N GLY A 190 7.28 9.71 1.20
CA GLY A 190 6.88 9.45 -0.17
C GLY A 190 7.89 8.57 -0.92
N LEU A 191 9.19 8.92 -0.79
CA LEU A 191 10.27 8.14 -1.39
C LEU A 191 10.27 6.70 -0.87
N GLY A 192 10.26 6.51 0.45
CA GLY A 192 10.20 5.19 1.07
C GLY A 192 8.93 4.42 0.67
N GLY A 193 7.78 5.10 0.67
CA GLY A 193 6.47 4.55 0.29
C GLY A 193 6.43 4.02 -1.14
N ALA A 194 7.19 4.60 -2.07
CA ALA A 194 7.31 4.10 -3.43
C ALA A 194 7.90 2.67 -3.48
N TYR A 195 8.90 2.39 -2.65
CA TYR A 195 9.55 1.08 -2.60
C TYR A 195 8.78 0.06 -1.76
N VAL A 196 8.26 0.49 -0.61
CA VAL A 196 7.53 -0.41 0.31
C VAL A 196 6.13 -0.75 -0.22
N GLY A 197 5.47 0.18 -0.91
CA GLY A 197 4.08 0.00 -1.36
C GLY A 197 3.90 -1.10 -2.42
N THR A 198 4.92 -1.42 -3.20
CA THR A 198 4.84 -2.39 -4.30
C THR A 198 5.28 -3.79 -3.91
N ALA A 199 6.25 -3.91 -3.01
CA ALA A 199 6.94 -5.17 -2.74
C ALA A 199 6.09 -6.24 -2.01
N PRO A 200 5.28 -5.95 -0.97
CA PRO A 200 4.49 -6.98 -0.29
C PRO A 200 3.45 -7.64 -1.20
N GLY A 201 2.80 -6.86 -2.06
CA GLY A 201 1.87 -7.39 -3.07
C GLY A 201 2.56 -8.31 -4.08
N SER A 202 3.80 -7.99 -4.46
CA SER A 202 4.60 -8.84 -5.34
C SER A 202 4.97 -10.17 -4.66
N VAL A 203 5.36 -10.15 -3.38
CA VAL A 203 5.62 -11.37 -2.60
C VAL A 203 4.41 -12.29 -2.58
N VAL A 204 3.22 -11.75 -2.33
CA VAL A 204 1.96 -12.53 -2.37
C VAL A 204 1.69 -13.08 -3.77
N GLY A 205 1.93 -12.26 -4.81
CA GLY A 205 1.79 -12.68 -6.20
C GLY A 205 2.73 -13.82 -6.59
N ASP A 206 3.97 -13.78 -6.10
CA ASP A 206 4.99 -14.80 -6.37
C ASP A 206 4.64 -16.17 -5.73
N ILE A 207 3.88 -16.18 -4.63
CA ILE A 207 3.46 -17.40 -3.89
C ILE A 207 2.22 -18.05 -4.52
N ILE A 208 1.33 -17.26 -5.15
CA ILE A 208 0.05 -17.75 -5.65
C ILE A 208 0.24 -18.54 -6.94
N ARG A 209 -0.29 -19.77 -6.94
CA ARG A 209 -0.50 -20.58 -8.15
C ARG A 209 -1.97 -20.63 -8.48
N GLY A 210 -2.33 -20.40 -9.72
CA GLY A 210 -3.72 -20.43 -10.17
C GLY A 210 -4.53 -19.22 -9.67
N ARG A 211 -5.79 -19.44 -9.23
CA ARG A 211 -6.72 -18.35 -8.93
C ARG A 211 -6.52 -17.64 -7.58
N GLY A 212 -5.86 -18.20 -6.60
CA GLY A 212 -5.43 -17.62 -5.31
C GLY A 212 -6.32 -16.56 -4.61
N GLY A 213 -7.62 -16.49 -4.95
CA GLY A 213 -8.49 -15.40 -4.49
C GLY A 213 -8.62 -15.28 -2.96
N GLN A 214 -8.67 -16.43 -2.26
CA GLN A 214 -8.73 -16.47 -0.79
C GLN A 214 -7.42 -15.98 -0.16
N VAL A 215 -6.28 -16.28 -0.78
CA VAL A 215 -4.96 -15.86 -0.33
C VAL A 215 -4.82 -14.34 -0.45
N ILE A 216 -5.26 -13.77 -1.57
CA ILE A 216 -5.28 -12.31 -1.77
C ILE A 216 -6.25 -11.65 -0.78
N ALA A 217 -7.44 -12.22 -0.59
CA ALA A 217 -8.43 -11.69 0.34
C ALA A 217 -7.91 -11.63 1.78
N ALA A 218 -7.28 -12.69 2.28
CA ALA A 218 -6.71 -12.71 3.62
C ALA A 218 -5.55 -11.71 3.78
N TRP A 219 -4.72 -11.52 2.75
CA TRP A 219 -3.69 -10.48 2.75
C TRP A 219 -4.29 -9.06 2.80
N GLN A 220 -5.36 -8.81 2.04
CA GLN A 220 -6.09 -7.53 2.11
C GLN A 220 -6.70 -7.32 3.50
N MET A 221 -7.36 -8.33 4.07
CA MET A 221 -7.93 -8.26 5.42
C MET A 221 -6.87 -7.92 6.48
N ALA A 222 -5.66 -8.45 6.36
CA ALA A 222 -4.56 -8.08 7.26
C ALA A 222 -4.20 -6.59 7.14
N GLY A 223 -4.19 -6.05 5.91
CA GLY A 223 -4.03 -4.62 5.67
C GLY A 223 -5.18 -3.79 6.26
N ASP A 224 -6.42 -4.22 6.03
CA ASP A 224 -7.62 -3.55 6.54
C ASP A 224 -7.64 -3.52 8.08
N ALA A 225 -7.17 -4.57 8.74
CA ALA A 225 -6.98 -4.58 10.20
C ALA A 225 -6.01 -3.47 10.64
N GLY A 226 -4.88 -3.29 9.94
CA GLY A 226 -3.95 -2.19 10.19
C GLY A 226 -4.60 -0.81 10.00
N MET A 227 -5.44 -0.67 8.97
CA MET A 227 -6.19 0.55 8.68
C MET A 227 -7.23 0.87 9.76
N ILE A 228 -7.85 -0.13 10.38
CA ILE A 228 -8.86 0.04 11.44
C ILE A 228 -8.19 0.32 12.78
N PHE A 229 -7.23 -0.51 13.19
CA PHE A 229 -6.60 -0.39 14.50
C PHE A 229 -5.59 0.75 14.58
N GLY A 230 -4.94 1.09 13.46
CA GLY A 230 -3.95 2.16 13.41
C GLY A 230 -4.46 3.50 13.94
N PRO A 231 -5.49 4.11 13.35
CA PRO A 231 -6.01 5.40 13.80
C PRO A 231 -6.48 5.39 15.25
N VAL A 232 -7.13 4.30 15.69
CA VAL A 232 -7.65 4.17 17.06
C VAL A 232 -6.51 4.19 18.08
N ILE A 233 -5.49 3.34 17.88
CA ILE A 233 -4.40 3.22 18.85
C ILE A 233 -3.47 4.42 18.78
N VAL A 234 -3.14 4.92 17.57
CA VAL A 234 -2.29 6.11 17.43
C VAL A 234 -3.00 7.35 18.00
N GLY A 235 -4.32 7.46 17.83
CA GLY A 235 -5.16 8.49 18.44
C GLY A 235 -5.10 8.41 19.98
N LEU A 236 -5.35 7.24 20.56
CA LEU A 236 -5.27 7.03 22.01
C LEU A 236 -3.87 7.37 22.56
N LEU A 237 -2.82 7.00 21.87
CA LEU A 237 -1.44 7.36 22.28
C LEU A 237 -1.22 8.86 22.24
N THR A 238 -1.82 9.56 21.29
CA THR A 238 -1.73 11.03 21.20
C THR A 238 -2.49 11.69 22.34
N ASP A 239 -3.72 11.24 22.61
CA ASP A 239 -4.59 11.82 23.65
C ASP A 239 -4.07 11.56 25.06
N LEU A 240 -3.56 10.34 25.33
CA LEU A 240 -3.07 9.95 26.65
C LEU A 240 -1.65 10.45 26.95
N PHE A 241 -0.83 10.63 25.94
CA PHE A 241 0.59 11.00 26.12
C PHE A 241 0.97 12.24 25.30
N SER A 242 1.25 12.07 24.01
CA SER A 242 1.61 13.17 23.10
C SER A 242 1.74 12.69 21.66
N TYR A 243 1.73 13.65 20.72
CA TYR A 243 2.10 13.39 19.31
C TYR A 243 3.47 12.72 19.19
N GLN A 244 4.45 13.15 19.98
CA GLN A 244 5.80 12.59 19.93
C GLN A 244 5.83 11.11 20.31
N VAL A 245 5.12 10.70 21.37
CA VAL A 245 5.00 9.30 21.79
C VAL A 245 4.32 8.46 20.71
N ALA A 246 3.24 8.97 20.12
CA ALA A 246 2.52 8.28 19.05
C ALA A 246 3.43 8.04 17.82
N PHE A 247 4.25 9.03 17.43
CA PHE A 247 5.24 8.89 16.36
C PHE A 247 6.34 7.89 16.73
N LEU A 248 6.90 7.92 17.95
CA LEU A 248 7.97 7.03 18.39
C LEU A 248 7.49 5.58 18.51
N VAL A 249 6.30 5.35 19.04
CA VAL A 249 5.69 4.00 19.08
C VAL A 249 5.49 3.47 17.66
N SER A 250 4.97 4.30 16.75
CA SER A 250 4.81 3.93 15.35
C SER A 250 6.17 3.67 14.66
N ALA A 251 7.22 4.40 15.00
CA ALA A 251 8.59 4.11 14.56
C ALA A 251 9.07 2.75 15.07
N GLY A 252 8.79 2.42 16.33
CA GLY A 252 9.09 1.09 16.91
C GLY A 252 8.37 -0.05 16.18
N ILE A 253 7.08 0.13 15.88
CA ILE A 253 6.32 -0.83 15.06
C ILE A 253 6.92 -0.94 13.65
N TRP A 254 7.39 0.17 13.07
CA TRP A 254 8.05 0.15 11.75
C TRP A 254 9.41 -0.55 11.77
N VAL A 255 10.15 -0.51 12.88
CA VAL A 255 11.38 -1.30 13.06
C VAL A 255 11.07 -2.80 12.97
N ILE A 256 9.93 -3.25 13.49
CA ILE A 256 9.49 -4.65 13.31
C ILE A 256 9.31 -4.96 11.82
N ALA A 257 8.74 -4.05 11.03
CA ALA A 257 8.63 -4.26 9.58
C ALA A 257 10.00 -4.35 8.90
N ILE A 258 11.00 -3.58 9.35
CA ILE A 258 12.38 -3.68 8.85
C ILE A 258 12.98 -5.04 9.18
N ILE A 259 12.83 -5.52 10.41
CA ILE A 259 13.30 -6.84 10.83
C ILE A 259 12.63 -7.95 10.01
N LEU A 260 11.29 -7.89 9.86
CA LEU A 260 10.54 -8.83 9.02
C LEU A 260 11.01 -8.81 7.57
N SER A 261 11.29 -7.64 7.02
CA SER A 261 11.85 -7.49 5.67
C SER A 261 13.26 -8.07 5.57
N ALA A 262 14.07 -7.96 6.63
CA ALA A 262 15.43 -8.51 6.66
C ALA A 262 15.45 -10.04 6.73
N ILE A 263 14.48 -10.67 7.38
CA ILE A 263 14.35 -12.13 7.45
C ILE A 263 13.53 -12.71 6.30
N LEU A 264 12.89 -11.86 5.49
CA LEU A 264 12.15 -12.32 4.31
C LEU A 264 13.11 -13.04 3.36
N PRO A 265 12.83 -14.30 2.98
CA PRO A 265 13.58 -14.96 1.91
C PRO A 265 13.32 -14.23 0.58
N GLU A 266 14.32 -14.22 -0.31
CA GLU A 266 14.11 -13.62 -1.63
C GLU A 266 13.09 -14.45 -2.42
N THR A 267 11.96 -13.83 -2.79
CA THR A 267 10.84 -14.51 -3.45
C THR A 267 10.82 -14.34 -4.96
N ARG A 268 11.91 -13.86 -5.54
CA ARG A 268 12.03 -13.65 -6.98
C ARG A 268 11.65 -14.94 -7.73
N ALA A 269 10.75 -14.87 -8.68
CA ALA A 269 10.14 -16.01 -9.38
C ALA A 269 11.15 -17.02 -10.00
N SER A 270 12.38 -16.60 -10.27
CA SER A 270 13.46 -17.49 -10.74
C SER A 270 14.03 -18.40 -9.66
N GLN A 271 14.03 -17.98 -8.38
CA GLN A 271 14.62 -18.76 -7.28
C GLN A 271 13.57 -19.69 -6.63
N LEU A 272 12.31 -19.26 -6.57
CA LEU A 272 11.22 -20.10 -6.04
C LEU A 272 10.91 -21.32 -6.93
N LYS A 273 11.19 -21.25 -8.23
CA LYS A 273 11.04 -22.42 -9.12
C LYS A 273 11.97 -23.57 -8.74
N ASP A 274 13.18 -23.27 -8.31
CA ASP A 274 14.20 -24.26 -8.00
C ASP A 274 14.05 -24.86 -6.58
N GLU A 275 13.52 -24.08 -5.61
CA GLU A 275 13.37 -24.55 -4.22
C GLU A 275 12.02 -25.21 -3.90
N LEU A 276 10.92 -24.78 -4.53
CA LEU A 276 9.56 -25.27 -4.23
C LEU A 276 9.05 -26.34 -5.20
N ILE A 277 9.77 -26.58 -6.28
CA ILE A 277 9.51 -27.71 -7.20
C ILE A 277 10.82 -28.49 -7.31
N PRO A 278 11.08 -29.46 -6.42
CA PRO A 278 12.09 -30.48 -6.75
C PRO A 278 11.66 -31.10 -8.07
N ASP A 279 12.47 -30.91 -9.08
CA ASP A 279 12.29 -31.51 -10.39
C ASP A 279 12.28 -33.02 -10.19
N LYS A 280 11.07 -33.63 -10.29
CA LYS A 280 10.92 -35.09 -10.17
C LYS A 280 11.79 -35.83 -11.19
N ASN A 281 12.24 -35.16 -12.24
CA ASN A 281 13.12 -35.74 -13.24
C ASN A 281 14.61 -35.75 -12.85
N LYS A 282 15.01 -35.13 -11.72
CA LYS A 282 16.39 -35.24 -11.20
C LYS A 282 16.60 -36.36 -10.18
N GLN A 283 15.55 -37.11 -9.84
CA GLN A 283 15.65 -38.27 -8.94
C GLN A 283 15.68 -39.63 -9.67
N GLU A 284 15.62 -39.62 -11.00
CA GLU A 284 15.67 -40.86 -11.82
C GLU A 284 16.90 -40.92 -12.73
N LEU A 285 18.00 -40.26 -12.40
CA LEU A 285 19.34 -40.48 -13.00
C LEU A 285 20.32 -40.84 -11.84
#